data_205d0d808bfd9f3337380148af8379e3
#
_entry.id   205d0d808bfd9f3337380148af8379e3
#
_cell.length_a   1.000
_cell.length_b   1.000
_cell.length_c   1.000
_cell.angle_alpha   90.00
_cell.angle_beta   90.00
_cell.angle_gamma   90.00
#
_symmetry.space_group_name_H-M   'P 1'
#
loop_
_entity.id
_entity.type
_entity.pdbx_description
1 polymer ?
#
loop_
_entity_poly.entity_id
_entity_poly.type
_entity_poly.pdbx_seq_one_letter_code
_entity_poly.pdbx_strand_id
1 'polypeptide(L)'
;MRPTFLPVLLILLYGCGGGGSSAPAPAPTPTPTPTSTCPISVAKANPSFAADIVPAIQSSCGSAATSCHGGAAPTGHVMYSGTPAQIYAQLVNVVPANAPAGAGWVLVKPSDPTHSWILEKVTKDQPGGSGYGTRMPQAAPNLCQPTVDTLTAWINAGALNN
;
A
#
# COMPACT_ATOMS: atom_id res chain seq x y z
N MET A 1 6.29 -59.76 40.18
CA MET A 1 5.06 -59.23 40.76
C MET A 1 5.42 -58.48 42.04
N ARG A 2 5.37 -57.15 41.99
CA ARG A 2 5.54 -56.31 43.20
C ARG A 2 4.48 -55.18 43.08
N PRO A 3 3.66 -54.96 44.10
CA PRO A 3 2.68 -53.89 44.10
C PRO A 3 3.33 -52.60 44.55
N THR A 4 3.10 -51.52 43.80
CA THR A 4 3.54 -50.17 44.12
C THR A 4 2.41 -49.44 44.82
N PHE A 5 2.65 -49.01 46.04
CA PHE A 5 1.73 -48.21 46.85
C PHE A 5 1.76 -46.74 46.36
N LEU A 6 0.60 -46.15 46.10
CA LEU A 6 0.42 -44.69 45.92
C LEU A 6 0.18 -44.07 47.30
N PRO A 7 0.84 -42.94 47.61
CA PRO A 7 0.41 -42.11 48.75
C PRO A 7 -0.66 -41.14 48.30
N VAL A 8 -1.76 -41.14 49.03
CA VAL A 8 -2.83 -40.16 48.98
C VAL A 8 -2.35 -38.89 49.65
N LEU A 9 -2.21 -37.78 48.89
CA LEU A 9 -1.88 -36.47 49.43
C LEU A 9 -3.19 -35.70 49.71
N LEU A 10 -3.47 -35.51 51.00
CA LEU A 10 -4.61 -34.76 51.50
C LEU A 10 -4.29 -33.27 51.46
N ILE A 11 -4.88 -32.50 50.54
CA ILE A 11 -4.72 -31.05 50.45
C ILE A 11 -5.85 -30.37 51.23
N LEU A 12 -5.47 -29.74 52.35
CA LEU A 12 -6.32 -28.88 53.13
C LEU A 12 -6.59 -27.57 52.41
N LEU A 13 -7.84 -27.30 52.11
CA LEU A 13 -8.32 -26.03 51.54
C LEU A 13 -8.46 -24.99 52.71
N TYR A 14 -7.51 -24.06 52.76
CA TYR A 14 -7.70 -22.83 53.57
C TYR A 14 -8.42 -21.80 52.68
N GLY A 15 -9.68 -21.59 52.91
CA GLY A 15 -10.44 -20.49 52.35
C GLY A 15 -10.04 -19.18 53.01
N CYS A 16 -9.48 -18.26 52.27
CA CYS A 16 -9.33 -16.88 52.71
C CYS A 16 -10.27 -16.01 51.83
N GLY A 17 -11.42 -15.63 52.44
CA GLY A 17 -12.32 -14.70 51.85
C GLY A 17 -11.76 -13.26 51.93
N GLY A 18 -11.34 -12.71 50.81
CA GLY A 18 -11.00 -11.30 50.64
C GLY A 18 -11.90 -10.72 49.58
N GLY A 19 -12.97 -10.02 50.01
CA GLY A 19 -13.81 -9.21 49.12
C GLY A 19 -13.05 -7.99 48.64
N GLY A 20 -12.33 -8.10 47.53
CA GLY A 20 -11.77 -6.99 46.81
C GLY A 20 -12.73 -6.55 45.72
N SER A 21 -13.37 -5.41 45.86
CA SER A 21 -14.10 -4.73 44.80
C SER A 21 -13.07 -4.36 43.72
N SER A 22 -12.96 -5.18 42.68
CA SER A 22 -12.18 -4.85 41.51
C SER A 22 -12.88 -3.73 40.74
N ALA A 23 -12.29 -2.53 40.77
CA ALA A 23 -12.74 -1.45 39.88
C ALA A 23 -12.68 -1.96 38.43
N PRO A 24 -13.67 -1.63 37.58
CA PRO A 24 -13.62 -2.02 36.16
C PRO A 24 -12.38 -1.42 35.53
N ALA A 25 -11.66 -2.25 34.75
CA ALA A 25 -10.50 -1.80 34.01
C ALA A 25 -10.89 -0.64 33.09
N PRO A 26 -10.08 0.41 32.99
CA PRO A 26 -10.35 1.50 32.06
C PRO A 26 -10.50 0.94 30.65
N ALA A 27 -11.54 1.41 29.95
CA ALA A 27 -11.78 1.03 28.56
C ALA A 27 -10.53 1.35 27.72
N PRO A 28 -10.14 0.48 26.77
CA PRO A 28 -8.98 0.74 25.92
C PRO A 28 -9.19 2.07 25.20
N THR A 29 -8.24 2.98 25.36
CA THR A 29 -8.21 4.23 24.61
C THR A 29 -8.24 3.88 23.12
N PRO A 30 -9.17 4.45 22.31
CA PRO A 30 -9.20 4.16 20.89
C PRO A 30 -7.85 4.53 20.29
N THR A 31 -7.18 3.53 19.69
CA THR A 31 -5.96 3.75 18.91
C THR A 31 -6.34 4.72 17.80
N PRO A 32 -5.61 5.83 17.60
CA PRO A 32 -5.91 6.75 16.51
C PRO A 32 -5.85 5.99 15.20
N THR A 33 -6.96 5.93 14.50
CA THR A 33 -7.01 5.41 13.12
C THR A 33 -6.06 6.27 12.30
N PRO A 34 -5.10 5.69 11.56
CA PRO A 34 -4.20 6.46 10.73
C PRO A 34 -5.03 7.29 9.75
N THR A 35 -4.98 8.60 9.89
CA THR A 35 -5.63 9.52 8.97
C THR A 35 -4.89 9.40 7.66
N SER A 36 -5.51 8.75 6.66
CA SER A 36 -4.99 8.68 5.30
C SER A 36 -4.98 10.09 4.73
N THR A 37 -3.83 10.74 4.75
CA THR A 37 -3.67 12.05 4.12
C THR A 37 -3.61 11.84 2.62
N CYS A 38 -4.66 12.27 1.91
CA CYS A 38 -4.70 12.21 0.46
C CYS A 38 -3.64 13.14 -0.15
N PRO A 39 -2.69 12.67 -0.97
CA PRO A 39 -1.69 13.51 -1.62
C PRO A 39 -2.33 14.60 -2.49
N ILE A 40 -3.43 14.27 -3.15
CA ILE A 40 -4.26 15.21 -3.90
C ILE A 40 -5.67 15.14 -3.31
N SER A 41 -6.11 16.21 -2.68
CA SER A 41 -7.42 16.28 -2.02
C SER A 41 -8.57 16.62 -2.97
N VAL A 42 -8.27 17.28 -4.10
CA VAL A 42 -9.23 17.63 -5.15
C VAL A 42 -8.67 17.22 -6.50
N ALA A 43 -9.44 16.47 -7.27
CA ALA A 43 -9.03 16.01 -8.60
C ALA A 43 -8.73 17.17 -9.54
N LYS A 44 -7.65 17.04 -10.33
CA LYS A 44 -7.22 18.04 -11.32
C LYS A 44 -7.51 17.57 -12.72
N ALA A 45 -8.18 18.41 -13.50
CA ALA A 45 -8.52 18.09 -14.89
C ALA A 45 -7.32 18.24 -15.84
N ASN A 46 -6.40 19.17 -15.56
CA ASN A 46 -5.20 19.42 -16.35
C ASN A 46 -3.96 19.36 -15.46
N PRO A 47 -3.56 18.17 -15.00
CA PRO A 47 -2.45 18.05 -14.06
C PRO A 47 -1.10 18.21 -14.76
N SER A 48 -0.16 18.85 -14.06
CA SER A 48 1.26 18.85 -14.42
C SER A 48 1.94 17.59 -13.88
N PHE A 49 2.78 16.98 -14.69
CA PHE A 49 3.57 15.82 -14.24
C PHE A 49 4.48 16.22 -13.07
N ALA A 50 5.28 17.27 -13.26
CA ALA A 50 6.26 17.68 -12.25
C ALA A 50 5.63 18.26 -10.98
N ALA A 51 4.53 19.02 -11.11
CA ALA A 51 3.94 19.72 -9.98
C ALA A 51 2.86 18.92 -9.24
N ASP A 52 2.19 17.95 -9.90
CA ASP A 52 1.05 17.25 -9.33
C ASP A 52 1.30 15.74 -9.23
N ILE A 53 1.73 15.11 -10.31
CA ILE A 53 1.86 13.66 -10.36
C ILE A 53 3.09 13.19 -9.55
N VAL A 54 4.26 13.79 -9.78
CA VAL A 54 5.49 13.39 -9.09
C VAL A 54 5.37 13.50 -7.58
N PRO A 55 4.93 14.61 -6.97
CA PRO A 55 4.76 14.68 -5.53
C PRO A 55 3.76 13.67 -4.98
N ALA A 56 2.67 13.40 -5.72
CA ALA A 56 1.66 12.43 -5.30
C ALA A 56 2.20 10.99 -5.27
N ILE A 57 2.91 10.56 -6.32
CA ILE A 57 3.49 9.22 -6.36
C ILE A 57 4.68 9.07 -5.39
N GLN A 58 5.48 10.11 -5.21
CA GLN A 58 6.57 10.10 -4.23
C GLN A 58 6.06 9.96 -2.80
N SER A 59 5.03 10.73 -2.42
CA SER A 59 4.46 10.67 -1.07
C SER A 59 3.71 9.36 -0.79
N SER A 60 3.09 8.76 -1.81
CA SER A 60 2.29 7.54 -1.64
C SER A 60 3.10 6.25 -1.82
N CYS A 61 4.10 6.27 -2.68
CA CYS A 61 4.80 5.07 -3.14
C CYS A 61 6.31 5.13 -2.94
N GLY A 62 6.89 6.33 -2.86
CA GLY A 62 8.34 6.55 -2.81
C GLY A 62 8.91 6.93 -1.46
N SER A 63 8.09 7.32 -0.49
CA SER A 63 8.54 7.96 0.75
C SER A 63 9.03 7.03 1.84
N ALA A 64 8.64 5.78 1.80
CA ALA A 64 8.97 4.85 2.88
C ALA A 64 10.14 3.97 2.47
N ALA A 65 11.29 4.24 3.05
CA ALA A 65 12.40 3.30 3.23
C ALA A 65 12.71 2.33 2.05
N THR A 66 13.83 1.80 2.06
CA THR A 66 14.52 0.79 1.22
C THR A 66 13.70 -0.34 0.57
N SER A 67 12.43 -0.54 0.94
CA SER A 67 11.58 -1.65 0.45
C SER A 67 10.47 -1.25 -0.53
N CYS A 68 10.15 0.06 -0.65
CA CYS A 68 9.19 0.57 -1.62
C CYS A 68 9.91 1.23 -2.80
N HIS A 69 9.21 2.03 -3.59
CA HIS A 69 9.77 2.66 -4.79
C HIS A 69 10.72 3.86 -4.50
N GLY A 70 11.08 4.10 -3.24
CA GLY A 70 11.98 5.20 -2.83
C GLY A 70 13.44 4.80 -2.62
N GLY A 71 13.76 3.51 -2.59
CA GLY A 71 15.12 3.00 -2.37
C GLY A 71 15.99 3.00 -3.63
N ALA A 72 17.28 2.67 -3.44
CA ALA A 72 18.19 2.46 -4.56
C ALA A 72 17.82 1.16 -5.29
N ALA A 73 17.20 1.28 -6.45
CA ALA A 73 16.92 0.22 -7.41
C ALA A 73 16.39 -1.10 -6.82
N PRO A 74 15.13 -1.17 -6.36
CA PRO A 74 14.50 -2.47 -6.17
C PRO A 74 14.44 -3.16 -7.53
N THR A 75 15.01 -4.37 -7.64
CA THR A 75 15.07 -5.14 -8.87
C THR A 75 13.67 -5.31 -9.47
N GLY A 76 13.45 -4.79 -10.68
CA GLY A 76 12.16 -4.92 -11.38
C GLY A 76 11.08 -3.92 -11.00
N HIS A 77 11.37 -2.89 -10.20
CA HIS A 77 10.41 -1.87 -9.80
C HIS A 77 10.82 -0.47 -10.29
N VAL A 78 9.83 0.36 -10.58
CA VAL A 78 10.05 1.77 -10.90
C VAL A 78 10.50 2.51 -9.65
N MET A 79 11.52 3.36 -9.78
CA MET A 79 11.99 4.23 -8.70
C MET A 79 11.35 5.61 -8.81
N TYR A 80 10.78 6.06 -7.70
CA TYR A 80 10.19 7.39 -7.61
C TYR A 80 11.09 8.39 -6.87
N SER A 81 12.29 7.98 -6.45
CA SER A 81 13.31 8.83 -5.84
C SER A 81 14.21 9.47 -6.89
N GLY A 82 13.68 10.38 -7.67
CA GLY A 82 14.46 11.00 -8.73
C GLY A 82 13.91 12.37 -9.10
N THR A 83 14.55 13.01 -10.09
CA THR A 83 13.98 14.18 -10.74
C THR A 83 12.73 13.80 -11.55
N PRO A 84 11.82 14.74 -11.81
CA PRO A 84 10.65 14.46 -12.66
C PRO A 84 11.01 13.81 -13.99
N ALA A 85 12.06 14.26 -14.65
CA ALA A 85 12.52 13.70 -15.92
C ALA A 85 12.99 12.24 -15.80
N GLN A 86 13.69 11.89 -14.72
CA GLN A 86 14.14 10.52 -14.45
C GLN A 86 12.95 9.60 -14.16
N ILE A 87 11.98 10.07 -13.38
CA ILE A 87 10.76 9.32 -13.08
C ILE A 87 9.92 9.13 -14.35
N TYR A 88 9.78 10.18 -15.16
CA TYR A 88 9.06 10.13 -16.43
C TYR A 88 9.61 9.04 -17.36
N ALA A 89 10.94 9.01 -17.53
CA ALA A 89 11.62 8.05 -18.40
C ALA A 89 11.42 6.59 -17.95
N GLN A 90 11.17 6.36 -16.67
CA GLN A 90 10.89 5.02 -16.12
C GLN A 90 9.43 4.61 -16.21
N LEU A 91 8.52 5.56 -16.43
CA LEU A 91 7.07 5.31 -16.40
C LEU A 91 6.45 5.24 -17.78
N VAL A 92 6.73 6.24 -18.63
CA VAL A 92 5.96 6.43 -19.87
C VAL A 92 6.49 5.52 -20.98
N ASN A 93 5.61 4.74 -21.58
CA ASN A 93 5.89 3.74 -22.61
C ASN A 93 6.87 2.61 -22.18
N VAL A 94 7.06 2.41 -20.89
CA VAL A 94 7.91 1.33 -20.36
C VAL A 94 7.08 0.08 -20.10
N VAL A 95 7.53 -1.06 -20.59
CA VAL A 95 6.87 -2.35 -20.36
C VAL A 95 7.08 -2.78 -18.91
N PRO A 96 6.01 -3.10 -18.16
CA PRO A 96 6.15 -3.57 -16.79
C PRO A 96 6.81 -4.96 -16.74
N ALA A 97 7.72 -5.15 -15.78
CA ALA A 97 8.39 -6.43 -15.58
C ALA A 97 7.44 -7.53 -15.08
N ASN A 98 6.32 -7.15 -14.47
CA ASN A 98 5.35 -8.06 -13.87
C ASN A 98 3.92 -7.65 -14.26
N ALA A 99 3.53 -8.00 -15.49
CA ALA A 99 2.17 -7.86 -16.01
C ALA A 99 1.85 -9.06 -16.93
N PRO A 100 0.57 -9.34 -17.20
CA PRO A 100 0.18 -10.40 -18.12
C PRO A 100 0.83 -10.20 -19.51
N ALA A 101 1.51 -11.21 -20.00
CA ALA A 101 2.11 -11.19 -21.33
C ALA A 101 1.02 -11.04 -22.41
N GLY A 102 1.35 -10.30 -23.49
CA GLY A 102 0.45 -10.17 -24.64
C GLY A 102 -0.74 -9.23 -24.47
N ALA A 103 -0.95 -8.67 -23.28
CA ALA A 103 -2.08 -7.77 -23.00
C ALA A 103 -1.82 -6.30 -23.36
N GLY A 104 -0.66 -5.99 -23.95
CA GLY A 104 -0.32 -4.62 -24.37
C GLY A 104 -0.10 -3.62 -23.22
N TRP A 105 0.18 -4.14 -22.02
CA TRP A 105 0.46 -3.30 -20.86
C TRP A 105 1.77 -2.53 -21.00
N VAL A 106 1.71 -1.26 -20.65
CA VAL A 106 2.87 -0.43 -20.31
C VAL A 106 2.62 0.24 -18.96
N LEU A 107 3.67 0.69 -18.29
CA LEU A 107 3.52 1.30 -16.96
C LEU A 107 2.60 2.51 -17.02
N VAL A 108 2.83 3.42 -17.98
CA VAL A 108 1.93 4.50 -18.34
C VAL A 108 1.84 4.55 -19.87
N LYS A 109 0.65 4.36 -20.41
CA LYS A 109 0.38 4.45 -21.84
C LYS A 109 -0.30 5.78 -22.14
N PRO A 110 0.36 6.70 -22.82
CA PRO A 110 -0.22 7.99 -23.17
C PRO A 110 -1.58 7.84 -23.86
N SER A 111 -2.57 8.58 -23.42
CA SER A 111 -3.96 8.58 -23.91
C SER A 111 -4.71 7.25 -23.76
N ASP A 112 -4.14 6.28 -23.06
CA ASP A 112 -4.79 4.97 -22.85
C ASP A 112 -4.70 4.52 -21.36
N PRO A 113 -5.61 5.00 -20.51
CA PRO A 113 -5.65 4.59 -19.10
C PRO A 113 -5.97 3.10 -18.92
N THR A 114 -6.66 2.46 -19.87
CA THR A 114 -7.06 1.05 -19.77
C THR A 114 -5.91 0.07 -19.91
N HIS A 115 -4.81 0.47 -20.56
CA HIS A 115 -3.58 -0.31 -20.68
C HIS A 115 -2.41 0.33 -19.92
N SER A 116 -2.71 1.25 -19.01
CA SER A 116 -1.72 1.84 -18.10
C SER A 116 -1.64 1.03 -16.81
N TRP A 117 -0.56 0.23 -16.68
CA TRP A 117 -0.38 -0.71 -15.57
C TRP A 117 -0.39 -0.05 -14.19
N ILE A 118 0.03 1.22 -14.11
CA ILE A 118 -0.01 1.97 -12.85
C ILE A 118 -1.43 2.10 -12.32
N LEU A 119 -2.43 2.36 -13.19
CA LEU A 119 -3.83 2.45 -12.77
C LEU A 119 -4.37 1.10 -12.34
N GLU A 120 -4.05 0.03 -13.06
CA GLU A 120 -4.40 -1.33 -12.68
C GLU A 120 -3.85 -1.66 -11.28
N LYS A 121 -2.59 -1.31 -11.03
CA LYS A 121 -1.92 -1.55 -9.74
C LYS A 121 -2.51 -0.76 -8.58
N VAL A 122 -3.04 0.43 -8.79
CA VAL A 122 -3.57 1.26 -7.69
C VAL A 122 -5.07 1.13 -7.49
N THR A 123 -5.80 0.52 -8.43
CA THR A 123 -7.27 0.40 -8.36
C THR A 123 -7.78 -1.02 -8.13
N LYS A 124 -7.01 -2.06 -8.51
CA LYS A 124 -7.45 -3.45 -8.43
C LYS A 124 -6.78 -4.22 -7.30
N ASP A 125 -7.54 -5.03 -6.58
CA ASP A 125 -6.99 -5.90 -5.53
C ASP A 125 -6.05 -6.97 -6.08
N GLN A 126 -6.36 -7.47 -7.28
CA GLN A 126 -5.56 -8.41 -8.03
C GLN A 126 -5.29 -7.86 -9.43
N PRO A 127 -4.31 -6.96 -9.58
CA PRO A 127 -3.99 -6.36 -10.88
C PRO A 127 -3.58 -7.44 -11.87
N GLY A 128 -4.19 -7.42 -13.05
CA GLY A 128 -3.93 -8.41 -14.11
C GLY A 128 -4.38 -9.83 -13.78
N GLY A 129 -5.07 -10.07 -12.67
CA GLY A 129 -5.45 -11.38 -12.18
C GLY A 129 -4.43 -11.97 -11.18
N SER A 130 -4.54 -13.28 -10.89
CA SER A 130 -3.65 -13.94 -9.95
C SER A 130 -2.22 -14.05 -10.50
N GLY A 131 -1.22 -13.86 -9.62
CA GLY A 131 0.19 -14.03 -9.97
C GLY A 131 0.95 -12.75 -10.32
N TYR A 132 0.27 -11.61 -10.44
CA TYR A 132 0.90 -10.33 -10.79
C TYR A 132 1.02 -9.37 -9.59
N GLY A 133 0.94 -9.95 -8.41
CA GLY A 133 1.06 -9.25 -7.13
C GLY A 133 -0.25 -8.61 -6.68
N THR A 134 -0.17 -7.79 -5.64
CA THR A 134 -1.31 -7.16 -4.99
C THR A 134 -1.43 -5.69 -5.41
N ARG A 135 -2.55 -5.06 -5.00
CA ARG A 135 -2.75 -3.62 -5.17
C ARG A 135 -1.65 -2.82 -4.48
N MET A 136 -1.36 -1.66 -5.04
CA MET A 136 -0.46 -0.65 -4.49
C MET A 136 -1.24 0.58 -3.98
N PRO A 137 -0.78 1.25 -2.92
CA PRO A 137 0.37 0.91 -2.08
C PRO A 137 0.15 -0.38 -1.28
N GLN A 138 1.17 -1.25 -1.19
CA GLN A 138 1.06 -2.49 -0.43
C GLN A 138 1.09 -2.21 1.08
N ALA A 139 0.24 -2.90 1.85
CA ALA A 139 0.13 -2.75 3.30
C ALA A 139 -0.16 -1.30 3.78
N ALA A 140 -0.75 -0.48 2.92
CA ALA A 140 -1.15 0.89 3.21
C ALA A 140 -2.60 1.13 2.73
N PRO A 141 -3.26 2.20 3.18
CA PRO A 141 -4.55 2.59 2.64
C PRO A 141 -4.50 2.80 1.12
N ASN A 142 -5.62 2.54 0.46
CA ASN A 142 -5.75 2.79 -0.98
C ASN A 142 -5.47 4.26 -1.30
N LEU A 143 -5.01 4.52 -2.51
CA LEU A 143 -4.96 5.89 -3.00
C LEU A 143 -6.37 6.49 -2.97
N CYS A 144 -6.45 7.74 -2.54
CA CYS A 144 -7.70 8.48 -2.56
C CYS A 144 -8.19 8.67 -3.99
N GLN A 145 -9.50 8.65 -4.16
CA GLN A 145 -10.12 8.80 -5.48
C GLN A 145 -9.63 10.05 -6.23
N PRO A 146 -9.52 11.25 -5.61
CA PRO A 146 -8.99 12.43 -6.32
C PRO A 146 -7.57 12.25 -6.87
N THR A 147 -6.73 11.47 -6.20
CA THR A 147 -5.38 11.14 -6.70
C THR A 147 -5.46 10.23 -7.92
N VAL A 148 -6.31 9.20 -7.87
CA VAL A 148 -6.54 8.27 -9.00
C VAL A 148 -7.13 9.02 -10.20
N ASP A 149 -8.10 9.91 -9.96
CA ASP A 149 -8.73 10.72 -11.01
C ASP A 149 -7.74 11.68 -11.67
N THR A 150 -6.86 12.30 -10.87
CA THR A 150 -5.81 13.19 -11.38
C THR A 150 -4.79 12.42 -12.23
N LEU A 151 -4.37 11.25 -11.77
CA LEU A 151 -3.47 10.36 -12.52
C LEU A 151 -4.11 9.93 -13.85
N THR A 152 -5.39 9.57 -13.80
CA THR A 152 -6.18 9.21 -14.99
C THR A 152 -6.30 10.38 -15.97
N ALA A 153 -6.57 11.59 -15.46
CA ALA A 153 -6.65 12.79 -16.29
C ALA A 153 -5.31 13.12 -16.97
N TRP A 154 -4.19 12.98 -16.27
CA TRP A 154 -2.86 13.14 -16.84
C TRP A 154 -2.59 12.14 -17.97
N ILE A 155 -2.93 10.87 -17.77
CA ILE A 155 -2.76 9.82 -18.79
C ILE A 155 -3.64 10.14 -20.02
N ASN A 156 -4.91 10.50 -19.82
CA ASN A 156 -5.83 10.86 -20.88
C ASN A 156 -5.34 12.07 -21.70
N ALA A 157 -4.70 13.03 -21.04
CA ALA A 157 -4.10 14.19 -21.69
C ALA A 157 -2.80 13.88 -22.46
N GLY A 158 -2.42 12.61 -22.58
CA GLY A 158 -1.22 12.18 -23.29
C GLY A 158 0.01 11.97 -22.40
N ALA A 159 -0.16 11.94 -21.10
CA ALA A 159 0.92 11.73 -20.12
C ALA A 159 2.11 12.67 -20.37
N LEU A 160 1.86 13.97 -20.50
CA LEU A 160 2.88 14.95 -20.84
C LEU A 160 3.93 15.10 -19.74
N ASN A 161 5.19 15.35 -20.14
CA ASN A 161 6.29 15.69 -19.23
C ASN A 161 6.36 17.22 -19.05
N ASN A 162 5.49 17.78 -18.23
CA ASN A 162 5.29 19.23 -18.05
C ASN A 162 5.36 19.65 -16.58
#